data_693b65493e77a6e38d69e82a81bc095d
#
_entry.id   693b65493e77a6e38d69e82a81bc095d
#
_cell.length_a   1.000
_cell.length_b   1.000
_cell.length_c   1.000
_cell.angle_alpha   90.00
_cell.angle_beta   90.00
_cell.angle_gamma   90.00
#
_symmetry.space_group_name_H-M   'P 1'
#
loop_
_entity.id
_entity.type
_entity.pdbx_description
1 polymer ?
#
loop_
_entity_poly.entity_id
_entity_poly.type
_entity_poly.pdbx_seq_one_letter_code
_entity_poly.pdbx_strand_id
1 'polypeptide(L)'
;MKFGMVRYLGICLLFLVATGCTSYYRVTDQATGRTYYTTDLDRTDSGGVVFKDAKTFSKVTLQSSEVREVSRQDFEAARRN
;
A
#
# COMPACT_ATOMS: atom_id res chain seq x y z
N MET A 1 29.13 4.39 29.90
CA MET A 1 29.18 5.22 28.71
C MET A 1 29.08 4.43 27.42
N LYS A 2 29.90 3.42 27.28
CA LYS A 2 29.85 2.59 26.07
C LYS A 2 28.49 1.90 25.85
N PHE A 3 27.86 1.52 26.94
CA PHE A 3 26.54 0.87 26.86
C PHE A 3 25.45 1.80 26.37
N GLY A 4 25.54 3.07 26.67
CA GLY A 4 24.57 4.05 26.23
C GLY A 4 24.58 4.25 24.71
N MET A 5 25.73 4.22 24.08
CA MET A 5 25.86 4.36 22.64
C MET A 5 25.23 3.18 21.91
N VAL A 6 25.43 1.98 22.43
CA VAL A 6 24.86 0.78 21.84
C VAL A 6 23.31 0.83 21.88
N ARG A 7 22.75 1.34 22.94
CA ARG A 7 21.31 1.50 23.08
C ARG A 7 20.74 2.42 22.02
N TYR A 8 21.37 3.55 21.80
CA TYR A 8 20.88 4.52 20.82
C TYR A 8 20.93 3.97 19.41
N LEU A 9 21.95 3.21 19.08
CA LEU A 9 22.04 2.57 17.79
C LEU A 9 20.93 1.58 17.58
N GLY A 10 20.60 0.78 18.60
CA GLY A 10 19.51 -0.17 18.52
C GLY A 10 18.15 0.50 18.30
N ILE A 11 17.92 1.59 18.99
CA ILE A 11 16.67 2.34 18.86
C ILE A 11 16.55 2.93 17.45
N CYS A 12 17.60 3.46 16.89
CA CYS A 12 17.59 4.00 15.54
C CYS A 12 17.26 2.95 14.50
N LEU A 13 17.79 1.74 14.64
CA LEU A 13 17.50 0.65 13.73
C LEU A 13 16.04 0.24 13.78
N LEU A 14 15.46 0.16 14.95
CA LEU A 14 14.04 -0.15 15.12
C LEU A 14 13.15 0.90 14.47
N PHE A 15 13.52 2.14 14.61
CA PHE A 15 12.78 3.25 14.02
C PHE A 15 12.77 3.17 12.51
N LEU A 16 13.89 2.84 11.88
CA LEU A 16 13.99 2.68 10.44
C LEU A 16 13.11 1.57 9.92
N VAL A 17 13.05 0.45 10.63
CA VAL A 17 12.19 -0.67 10.25
C VAL A 17 10.73 -0.24 10.29
N ALA A 18 10.32 0.52 11.32
CA ALA A 18 8.95 0.97 11.45
C ALA A 18 8.53 1.90 10.32
N THR A 19 9.43 2.77 9.86
CA THR A 19 9.11 3.73 8.81
C THR A 19 9.14 3.13 7.40
N GLY A 20 9.69 1.93 7.23
CA GLY A 20 9.80 1.28 5.95
C GLY A 20 8.62 0.43 5.52
N CYS A 21 7.56 0.38 6.34
CA CYS A 21 6.42 -0.52 6.09
C CYS A 21 5.32 0.18 5.29
N THR A 22 5.45 0.18 3.97
CA THR A 22 4.39 0.64 3.08
C THR A 22 3.78 -0.58 2.40
N SER A 23 2.46 -0.68 2.45
CA SER A 23 1.74 -1.77 1.79
C SER A 23 1.27 -1.34 0.42
N TYR A 24 1.39 -2.24 -0.54
CA TYR A 24 0.97 -2.00 -1.92
C TYR A 24 -0.13 -2.98 -2.27
N TYR A 25 -1.19 -2.50 -2.93
CA TYR A 25 -2.36 -3.31 -3.21
C TYR A 25 -2.71 -3.29 -4.68
N ARG A 26 -3.18 -4.42 -5.17
CA ARG A 26 -3.80 -4.55 -6.48
C ARG A 26 -5.29 -4.76 -6.26
N VAL A 27 -6.10 -3.90 -6.85
CA VAL A 27 -7.56 -3.94 -6.73
C VAL A 27 -8.14 -4.26 -8.10
N THR A 28 -8.91 -5.34 -8.19
CA THR A 28 -9.55 -5.75 -9.44
C THR A 28 -11.05 -5.52 -9.33
N ASP A 29 -11.59 -4.72 -10.24
CA ASP A 29 -13.02 -4.48 -10.32
C ASP A 29 -13.67 -5.69 -11.03
N GLN A 30 -14.49 -6.42 -10.28
CA GLN A 30 -15.12 -7.63 -10.80
C GLN A 30 -16.18 -7.34 -11.85
N ALA A 31 -16.74 -6.16 -11.85
CA ALA A 31 -17.77 -5.79 -12.82
C ALA A 31 -17.20 -5.50 -14.21
N THR A 32 -16.02 -4.87 -14.28
CA THR A 32 -15.41 -4.47 -15.55
C THR A 32 -14.14 -5.24 -15.88
N GLY A 33 -13.56 -5.93 -14.91
CA GLY A 33 -12.27 -6.60 -15.07
C GLY A 33 -11.07 -5.68 -15.00
N ARG A 34 -11.27 -4.41 -14.72
CA ARG A 34 -10.18 -3.44 -14.62
C ARG A 34 -9.34 -3.68 -13.38
N THR A 35 -8.05 -3.45 -13.49
CA THR A 35 -7.10 -3.59 -12.40
C THR A 35 -6.50 -2.24 -12.04
N TYR A 36 -6.47 -1.96 -10.74
CA TYR A 36 -5.92 -0.73 -10.21
C TYR A 36 -4.83 -1.05 -9.18
N TYR A 37 -3.94 -0.10 -8.94
CA TYR A 37 -2.88 -0.23 -7.94
C TYR A 37 -2.90 0.97 -7.02
N THR A 38 -2.75 0.73 -5.72
CA THR A 38 -2.83 1.79 -4.74
C THR A 38 -1.99 1.47 -3.49
N THR A 39 -1.60 2.50 -2.78
CA THR A 39 -1.02 2.38 -1.44
C THR A 39 -1.99 2.86 -0.38
N ASP A 40 -3.10 3.45 -0.78
CA ASP A 40 -4.07 4.07 0.12
C ASP A 40 -5.45 3.46 -0.15
N LEU A 41 -5.84 2.53 0.70
CA LEU A 41 -7.06 1.76 0.52
C LEU A 41 -7.92 1.81 1.77
N ASP A 42 -9.16 2.26 1.61
CA ASP A 42 -10.16 2.26 2.67
C ASP A 42 -11.32 1.34 2.30
N ARG A 43 -11.84 0.63 3.29
CA ARG A 43 -13.01 -0.21 3.10
C ARG A 43 -14.24 0.52 3.63
N THR A 44 -15.33 0.38 2.88
CA THR A 44 -16.60 1.00 3.29
C THR A 44 -17.44 0.01 4.08
N ASP A 45 -18.44 0.51 4.79
CA ASP A 45 -19.34 -0.32 5.58
C ASP A 45 -20.17 -1.27 4.72
N SER A 46 -20.41 -0.89 3.47
CA SER A 46 -21.20 -1.71 2.54
C SER A 46 -20.38 -2.79 1.83
N GLY A 47 -19.11 -2.95 2.19
CA GLY A 47 -18.26 -3.96 1.60
C GLY A 47 -17.49 -3.51 0.36
N GLY A 48 -17.63 -2.25 -0.02
CA GLY A 48 -16.87 -1.67 -1.11
C GLY A 48 -15.50 -1.18 -0.69
N VAL A 49 -14.77 -0.61 -1.63
CA VAL A 49 -13.46 -0.02 -1.36
C VAL A 49 -13.36 1.36 -2.00
N VAL A 50 -12.64 2.25 -1.33
CA VAL A 50 -12.31 3.58 -1.83
C VAL A 50 -10.80 3.72 -1.78
N PHE A 51 -10.23 4.16 -2.88
CA PHE A 51 -8.78 4.30 -2.95
C PHE A 51 -8.40 5.36 -3.97
N LYS A 52 -7.13 5.75 -3.92
CA LYS A 52 -6.56 6.65 -4.90
C LYS A 52 -5.73 5.84 -5.88
N ASP A 53 -6.08 5.88 -7.16
CA ASP A 53 -5.36 5.16 -8.19
C ASP A 53 -3.95 5.75 -8.34
N ALA A 54 -2.94 4.92 -8.17
CA ALA A 54 -1.55 5.35 -8.23
C ALA A 54 -1.13 5.82 -9.63
N LYS A 55 -1.84 5.40 -10.66
CA LYS A 55 -1.52 5.75 -12.03
C LYS A 55 -2.09 7.10 -12.45
N THR A 56 -3.33 7.37 -12.06
CA THR A 56 -4.04 8.60 -12.47
C THR A 56 -4.22 9.61 -11.36
N PHE A 57 -3.95 9.21 -10.12
CA PHE A 57 -4.16 9.99 -8.90
C PHE A 57 -5.62 10.34 -8.66
N SER A 58 -6.54 9.65 -9.32
CA SER A 58 -7.97 9.84 -9.16
C SER A 58 -8.51 8.98 -8.03
N LYS A 59 -9.50 9.49 -7.34
CA LYS A 59 -10.21 8.72 -6.31
C LYS A 59 -11.18 7.75 -6.98
N VAL A 60 -11.09 6.48 -6.63
CA VAL A 60 -11.91 5.41 -7.21
C VAL A 60 -12.71 4.75 -6.11
N THR A 61 -14.00 4.52 -6.38
CA THR A 61 -14.89 3.82 -5.47
C THR A 61 -15.47 2.61 -6.19
N LEU A 62 -15.28 1.42 -5.61
CA LEU A 62 -15.76 0.17 -6.20
C LEU A 62 -16.67 -0.55 -5.21
N GLN A 63 -17.80 -1.06 -5.69
CA GLN A 63 -18.75 -1.81 -4.88
C GLN A 63 -18.32 -3.27 -4.71
N SER A 64 -17.76 -3.86 -5.75
CA SER A 64 -17.36 -5.25 -5.76
C SER A 64 -15.95 -5.35 -6.33
N SER A 65 -15.00 -5.76 -5.50
CA SER A 65 -13.61 -5.81 -5.94
C SER A 65 -12.86 -6.91 -5.22
N GLU A 66 -11.80 -7.38 -5.85
CA GLU A 66 -10.83 -8.28 -5.26
C GLU A 66 -9.58 -7.48 -4.92
N VAL A 67 -9.16 -7.52 -3.65
CA VAL A 67 -8.00 -6.78 -3.17
C VAL A 67 -6.90 -7.78 -2.83
N ARG A 68 -5.71 -7.56 -3.37
CA ARG A 68 -4.52 -8.35 -3.09
C ARG A 68 -3.35 -7.45 -2.75
N GLU A 69 -2.60 -7.85 -1.73
CA GLU A 69 -1.33 -7.19 -1.45
C GLU A 69 -0.29 -7.66 -2.44
N VAL A 70 0.48 -6.73 -2.99
CA VAL A 70 1.52 -7.04 -3.98
C VAL A 70 2.86 -6.49 -3.52
N SER A 71 3.93 -6.93 -4.16
CA SER A 71 5.26 -6.44 -3.85
C SER A 71 5.46 -5.03 -4.39
N ARG A 72 6.43 -4.33 -3.82
CA ARG A 72 6.81 -3.01 -4.32
C ARG A 72 7.22 -3.05 -5.79
N GLN A 73 7.90 -4.11 -6.20
CA GLN A 73 8.35 -4.26 -7.57
C GLN A 73 7.18 -4.38 -8.54
N ASP A 74 6.17 -5.16 -8.17
CA ASP A 74 4.98 -5.31 -8.99
C ASP A 74 4.21 -4.01 -9.11
N PHE A 75 4.11 -3.29 -7.99
CA PHE A 75 3.44 -1.99 -7.94
C PHE A 75 4.13 -0.98 -8.86
N GLU A 76 5.46 -0.87 -8.76
CA GLU A 76 6.23 0.07 -9.57
C GLU A 76 6.16 -0.26 -11.06
N ALA A 77 6.21 -1.53 -11.41
CA ALA A 77 6.10 -1.98 -12.80
C ALA A 77 4.74 -1.62 -13.40
N ALA A 78 3.66 -1.81 -12.64
CA ALA A 78 2.31 -1.48 -13.08
C ALA A 78 2.11 0.03 -13.24
N ARG A 79 2.71 0.81 -12.37
CA ARG A 79 2.58 2.26 -12.40
C ARG A 79 3.27 2.86 -13.63
N ARG A 80 4.36 2.26 -14.08
CA ARG A 80 5.09 2.73 -15.27
C ARG A 80 4.36 2.43 -16.58
N ASN A 81 3.59 1.37 -16.59
CA ASN A 81 2.82 0.99 -17.76
C ASN A 81 1.50 1.73 -17.78
#